data_9a7e7dda3abe97771a6ce03a0e713fd8
#
_entry.id   9a7e7dda3abe97771a6ce03a0e713fd8
#
_cell.length_a   1.000
_cell.length_b   1.000
_cell.length_c   1.000
_cell.angle_alpha   90.00
_cell.angle_beta   90.00
_cell.angle_gamma   90.00
#
_symmetry.space_group_name_H-M   'P 1'
#
loop_
_entity.id
_entity.type
_entity.pdbx_description
1 polymer ?
#
loop_
_entity_poly.entity_id
_entity_poly.type
_entity_poly.pdbx_seq_one_letter_code
_entity_poly.pdbx_strand_id
1 'polypeptide(L)'
;LDAIAHNVRTLVAEVAPARLLAVVKADAYGHGAVPVARAAVRAGAAWLGVALVEEALELRRAGISTPLLVLSEPHPAAADACAADGIAVTLCTREGVRAFGMAGRRAGRPLAAHLKVDTGMHRQGCDPAELPALAAAALAEPGLEVDGLWSHFAVADEAAKTATTDAQLARFQDALAAAAAAGLEPRWRHLANSAGATVRADARFDLVRTGIEVYGLAPSEELAGQVTARLRPALALRAAVSAVRTVEAGERVSYGHRWRAPRRTRIATLPVGYADGLRRGLSGRIRVRVGGHDLPQVGTVTMDQVMVDAGTADVEVGQVATLLGDPAKGEPGVGEWAAVLGTIDYEITCGLSPRLPRVHHRAGRTSRRSKVQEAVG
;
A
#
# COMPACT_ATOMS: atom_id res chain seq x y z
N LEU A 1 -8.14 -11.21 -5.37
CA LEU A 1 -7.50 -10.59 -6.54
C LEU A 1 -8.52 -9.94 -7.49
N ASP A 2 -9.78 -10.38 -7.46
CA ASP A 2 -10.83 -9.78 -8.30
C ASP A 2 -11.13 -8.34 -7.90
N ALA A 3 -11.11 -8.02 -6.60
CA ALA A 3 -11.21 -6.64 -6.11
C ALA A 3 -10.04 -5.77 -6.60
N ILE A 4 -8.80 -6.26 -6.52
CA ILE A 4 -7.62 -5.56 -7.09
C ILE A 4 -7.82 -5.28 -8.58
N ALA A 5 -8.23 -6.29 -9.35
CA ALA A 5 -8.44 -6.12 -10.79
C ALA A 5 -9.59 -5.16 -11.12
N HIS A 6 -10.67 -5.16 -10.30
CA HIS A 6 -11.76 -4.20 -10.41
C HIS A 6 -11.25 -2.79 -10.14
N ASN A 7 -10.57 -2.58 -9.00
CA ASN A 7 -10.07 -1.27 -8.59
C ASN A 7 -9.12 -0.68 -9.63
N VAL A 8 -8.15 -1.48 -10.10
CA VAL A 8 -7.20 -1.02 -11.12
C VAL A 8 -7.91 -0.64 -12.42
N ARG A 9 -8.88 -1.43 -12.91
CA ARG A 9 -9.64 -1.05 -14.13
C ARG A 9 -10.42 0.25 -13.93
N THR A 10 -11.05 0.42 -12.77
CA THR A 10 -11.77 1.65 -12.42
C THR A 10 -10.82 2.85 -12.44
N LEU A 11 -9.68 2.74 -11.74
CA LEU A 11 -8.68 3.80 -11.67
C LEU A 11 -8.07 4.13 -13.04
N VAL A 12 -7.76 3.11 -13.86
CA VAL A 12 -7.26 3.31 -15.25
C VAL A 12 -8.26 4.12 -16.09
N ALA A 13 -9.55 3.79 -15.98
CA ALA A 13 -10.59 4.52 -16.72
C ALA A 13 -10.74 5.97 -16.24
N GLU A 14 -10.66 6.21 -14.93
CA GLU A 14 -10.84 7.53 -14.31
C GLU A 14 -9.68 8.49 -14.59
N VAL A 15 -8.46 7.98 -14.65
CA VAL A 15 -7.29 8.83 -14.85
C VAL A 15 -6.95 9.06 -16.31
N ALA A 16 -7.62 8.40 -17.25
CA ALA A 16 -7.36 8.56 -18.68
C ALA A 16 -7.42 10.04 -19.11
N PRO A 17 -6.51 10.51 -19.98
CA PRO A 17 -5.54 9.74 -20.77
C PRO A 17 -4.23 9.37 -20.04
N ALA A 18 -4.04 9.84 -18.80
CA ALA A 18 -2.86 9.48 -18.02
C ALA A 18 -2.77 7.96 -17.80
N ARG A 19 -1.56 7.45 -17.64
CA ARG A 19 -1.32 6.05 -17.34
C ARG A 19 -1.31 5.82 -15.83
N LEU A 20 -1.57 4.58 -15.41
CA LEU A 20 -1.56 4.18 -14.02
C LEU A 20 -0.25 3.45 -13.66
N LEU A 21 0.45 3.96 -12.63
CA LEU A 21 1.48 3.23 -11.90
C LEU A 21 0.85 2.69 -10.61
N ALA A 22 0.71 1.37 -10.53
CA ALA A 22 0.22 0.72 -9.31
C ALA A 22 1.37 0.55 -8.30
N VAL A 23 1.22 1.14 -7.12
CA VAL A 23 2.24 1.04 -6.06
C VAL A 23 2.04 -0.22 -5.25
N VAL A 24 3.04 -1.12 -5.30
CA VAL A 24 3.00 -2.47 -4.70
C VAL A 24 4.11 -2.71 -3.67
N LYS A 25 4.69 -1.63 -3.13
CA LYS A 25 5.68 -1.67 -2.04
C LYS A 25 5.10 -2.26 -0.75
N ALA A 26 5.96 -2.60 0.21
CA ALA A 26 5.61 -3.17 1.50
C ALA A 26 4.70 -4.41 1.36
N ASP A 27 5.16 -5.39 0.54
CA ASP A 27 4.41 -6.60 0.18
C ASP A 27 3.00 -6.26 -0.34
N ALA A 28 2.91 -5.26 -1.26
CA ALA A 28 1.64 -4.72 -1.76
C ALA A 28 0.73 -4.28 -0.61
N TYR A 29 1.23 -3.41 0.29
CA TYR A 29 0.51 -2.95 1.48
C TYR A 29 -0.01 -4.13 2.34
N GLY A 30 0.79 -5.19 2.46
CA GLY A 30 0.46 -6.39 3.21
C GLY A 30 -0.45 -7.41 2.49
N HIS A 31 -0.78 -7.18 1.22
CA HIS A 31 -1.69 -8.05 0.44
C HIS A 31 -0.97 -9.16 -0.35
N GLY A 32 0.37 -9.14 -0.41
CA GLY A 32 1.16 -10.08 -1.21
C GLY A 32 1.60 -9.47 -2.56
N ALA A 33 2.87 -9.05 -2.67
CA ALA A 33 3.37 -8.26 -3.79
C ALA A 33 3.18 -8.95 -5.16
N VAL A 34 3.65 -10.17 -5.32
CA VAL A 34 3.64 -10.87 -6.62
C VAL A 34 2.21 -11.13 -7.14
N PRO A 35 1.26 -11.69 -6.36
CA PRO A 35 -0.11 -11.90 -6.83
C PRO A 35 -0.83 -10.59 -7.17
N VAL A 36 -0.64 -9.54 -6.36
CA VAL A 36 -1.24 -8.23 -6.58
C VAL A 36 -0.66 -7.57 -7.83
N ALA A 37 0.66 -7.54 -7.99
CA ALA A 37 1.32 -6.97 -9.17
C ALA A 37 0.83 -7.63 -10.46
N ARG A 38 0.76 -8.97 -10.49
CA ARG A 38 0.20 -9.71 -11.63
C ARG A 38 -1.26 -9.34 -11.92
N ALA A 39 -2.07 -9.14 -10.87
CA ALA A 39 -3.47 -8.76 -11.03
C ALA A 39 -3.59 -7.33 -11.56
N ALA A 40 -2.79 -6.39 -11.03
CA ALA A 40 -2.77 -5.00 -11.46
C ALA A 40 -2.33 -4.85 -12.92
N VAL A 41 -1.26 -5.52 -13.33
CA VAL A 41 -0.77 -5.50 -14.72
C VAL A 41 -1.83 -6.03 -15.69
N ARG A 42 -2.43 -7.18 -15.38
CA ARG A 42 -3.52 -7.73 -16.20
C ARG A 42 -4.76 -6.84 -16.27
N ALA A 43 -4.96 -5.99 -15.27
CA ALA A 43 -6.08 -5.06 -15.20
C ALA A 43 -5.79 -3.70 -15.87
N GLY A 44 -4.57 -3.48 -16.40
CA GLY A 44 -4.20 -2.31 -17.17
C GLY A 44 -3.23 -1.33 -16.51
N ALA A 45 -2.63 -1.68 -15.35
CA ALA A 45 -1.54 -0.88 -14.81
C ALA A 45 -0.36 -0.88 -15.79
N ALA A 46 0.08 0.32 -16.20
CA ALA A 46 1.16 0.49 -17.16
C ALA A 46 2.54 0.37 -16.50
N TRP A 47 2.63 0.72 -15.25
CA TRP A 47 3.83 0.68 -14.42
C TRP A 47 3.53 0.07 -13.05
N LEU A 48 4.58 -0.43 -12.42
CA LEU A 48 4.56 -0.79 -11.00
C LEU A 48 5.53 0.11 -10.24
N GLY A 49 5.23 0.40 -8.96
CA GLY A 49 6.09 1.19 -8.10
C GLY A 49 6.39 0.47 -6.79
N VAL A 50 7.65 0.44 -6.41
CA VAL A 50 8.14 -0.14 -5.15
C VAL A 50 9.00 0.87 -4.40
N ALA A 51 9.34 0.59 -3.14
CA ALA A 51 10.20 1.46 -2.34
C ALA A 51 11.66 1.02 -2.36
N LEU A 52 11.90 -0.29 -2.41
CA LEU A 52 13.21 -0.92 -2.26
C LEU A 52 13.57 -1.69 -3.53
N VAL A 53 14.88 -1.81 -3.78
CA VAL A 53 15.40 -2.62 -4.90
C VAL A 53 15.09 -4.10 -4.69
N GLU A 54 15.13 -4.58 -3.45
CA GLU A 54 14.80 -5.96 -3.08
C GLU A 54 13.36 -6.34 -3.45
N GLU A 55 12.42 -5.41 -3.27
CA GLU A 55 11.01 -5.59 -3.70
C GLU A 55 10.92 -5.67 -5.22
N ALA A 56 11.69 -4.83 -5.94
CA ALA A 56 11.76 -4.88 -7.39
C ALA A 56 12.33 -6.21 -7.90
N LEU A 57 13.42 -6.67 -7.29
CA LEU A 57 14.05 -7.95 -7.63
C LEU A 57 13.11 -9.14 -7.35
N GLU A 58 12.32 -9.11 -6.27
CA GLU A 58 11.29 -10.14 -6.01
C GLU A 58 10.29 -10.21 -7.19
N LEU A 59 9.81 -9.07 -7.65
CA LEU A 59 8.87 -9.01 -8.78
C LEU A 59 9.52 -9.50 -10.09
N ARG A 60 10.77 -9.14 -10.35
CA ARG A 60 11.53 -9.61 -11.53
C ARG A 60 11.77 -11.12 -11.49
N ARG A 61 12.21 -11.69 -10.36
CA ARG A 61 12.35 -13.15 -10.17
C ARG A 61 11.03 -13.89 -10.35
N ALA A 62 9.90 -13.24 -10.03
CA ALA A 62 8.58 -13.79 -10.29
C ALA A 62 8.13 -13.68 -11.76
N GLY A 63 8.98 -13.21 -12.69
CA GLY A 63 8.71 -13.11 -14.13
C GLY A 63 7.84 -11.92 -14.50
N ILE A 64 7.75 -10.88 -13.68
CA ILE A 64 7.02 -9.64 -14.02
C ILE A 64 7.96 -8.73 -14.80
N SER A 65 7.68 -8.52 -16.08
CA SER A 65 8.47 -7.71 -17.04
C SER A 65 7.96 -6.27 -17.21
N THR A 66 6.78 -5.95 -16.67
CA THR A 66 6.19 -4.60 -16.72
C THR A 66 7.19 -3.55 -16.22
N PRO A 67 7.23 -2.33 -16.81
CA PRO A 67 8.02 -1.23 -16.29
C PRO A 67 7.84 -1.07 -14.79
N LEU A 68 8.96 -0.96 -14.07
CA LEU A 68 9.01 -0.98 -12.61
C LEU A 68 9.93 0.13 -12.12
N LEU A 69 9.41 1.04 -11.30
CA LEU A 69 10.12 2.18 -10.75
C LEU A 69 10.36 2.01 -9.24
N VAL A 70 11.60 2.15 -8.81
CA VAL A 70 11.94 2.34 -7.40
C VAL A 70 11.69 3.80 -7.04
N LEU A 71 10.72 4.05 -6.15
CA LEU A 71 10.18 5.38 -5.83
C LEU A 71 11.08 6.22 -4.89
N SER A 72 12.17 5.66 -4.41
CA SER A 72 13.20 6.34 -3.65
C SER A 72 14.51 6.23 -4.41
N GLU A 73 15.42 7.23 -4.29
CA GLU A 73 16.76 7.05 -4.83
C GLU A 73 17.46 5.90 -4.11
N PRO A 74 17.83 4.82 -4.83
CA PRO A 74 18.44 3.68 -4.19
C PRO A 74 19.92 3.99 -3.82
N HIS A 75 20.44 3.24 -2.85
CA HIS A 75 21.88 3.32 -2.53
C HIS A 75 22.72 2.91 -3.75
N PRO A 76 23.84 3.59 -4.04
CA PRO A 76 24.72 3.30 -5.19
C PRO A 76 25.16 1.84 -5.34
N ALA A 77 25.29 1.11 -4.23
CA ALA A 77 25.63 -0.32 -4.24
C ALA A 77 24.58 -1.22 -4.95
N ALA A 78 23.35 -0.73 -5.13
CA ALA A 78 22.30 -1.46 -5.83
C ALA A 78 22.30 -1.21 -7.36
N ALA A 79 23.17 -0.32 -7.86
CA ALA A 79 23.12 0.15 -9.24
C ALA A 79 23.27 -1.00 -10.28
N ASP A 80 24.22 -1.92 -10.04
CA ASP A 80 24.43 -3.05 -10.96
C ASP A 80 23.23 -4.00 -11.01
N ALA A 81 22.58 -4.24 -9.88
CA ALA A 81 21.37 -5.06 -9.83
C ALA A 81 20.21 -4.38 -10.58
N CYS A 82 20.01 -3.08 -10.43
CA CYS A 82 18.99 -2.34 -11.18
C CYS A 82 19.27 -2.39 -12.69
N ALA A 83 20.53 -2.21 -13.11
CA ALA A 83 20.91 -2.27 -14.52
C ALA A 83 20.71 -3.67 -15.11
N ALA A 84 21.10 -4.73 -14.37
CA ALA A 84 20.95 -6.12 -14.82
C ALA A 84 19.49 -6.52 -15.05
N ASP A 85 18.60 -6.12 -14.14
CA ASP A 85 17.19 -6.53 -14.15
C ASP A 85 16.25 -5.49 -14.81
N GLY A 86 16.78 -4.41 -15.40
CA GLY A 86 15.98 -3.37 -16.07
C GLY A 86 14.98 -2.72 -15.15
N ILE A 87 15.43 -2.34 -13.96
CA ILE A 87 14.62 -1.66 -12.94
C ILE A 87 14.86 -0.16 -13.08
N ALA A 88 13.81 0.60 -13.43
CA ALA A 88 13.91 2.06 -13.48
C ALA A 88 14.12 2.65 -12.07
N VAL A 89 14.95 3.67 -12.00
CA VAL A 89 15.35 4.28 -10.72
C VAL A 89 14.93 5.74 -10.61
N THR A 90 14.63 6.16 -9.41
CA THR A 90 14.52 7.57 -9.06
C THR A 90 15.89 8.14 -8.76
N LEU A 91 16.24 9.27 -9.35
CA LEU A 91 17.49 9.99 -9.08
C LEU A 91 17.19 11.42 -8.64
N CYS A 92 17.91 11.89 -7.62
CA CYS A 92 17.81 13.26 -7.12
C CYS A 92 19.18 13.83 -6.70
N THR A 93 20.27 13.07 -6.90
CA THR A 93 21.63 13.50 -6.60
C THR A 93 22.58 13.28 -7.77
N ARG A 94 23.65 14.09 -7.85
CA ARG A 94 24.73 13.89 -8.84
C ARG A 94 25.50 12.59 -8.61
N GLU A 95 25.57 12.13 -7.35
CA GLU A 95 26.19 10.85 -7.00
C GLU A 95 25.38 9.70 -7.58
N GLY A 96 24.05 9.72 -7.42
CA GLY A 96 23.14 8.76 -8.02
C GLY A 96 23.28 8.74 -9.54
N VAL A 97 23.25 9.90 -10.21
CA VAL A 97 23.46 10.00 -11.66
C VAL A 97 24.73 9.29 -12.09
N ARG A 98 25.87 9.55 -11.43
CA ARG A 98 27.14 8.90 -11.76
C ARG A 98 27.12 7.40 -11.52
N ALA A 99 26.64 6.97 -10.34
CA ALA A 99 26.68 5.57 -9.95
C ALA A 99 25.80 4.70 -10.86
N PHE A 100 24.57 5.12 -11.10
CA PHE A 100 23.62 4.39 -11.93
C PHE A 100 23.94 4.48 -13.42
N GLY A 101 24.50 5.61 -13.89
CA GLY A 101 25.03 5.72 -15.24
C GLY A 101 26.21 4.79 -15.49
N MET A 102 27.16 4.71 -14.56
CA MET A 102 28.25 3.73 -14.66
C MET A 102 27.75 2.29 -14.73
N ALA A 103 26.71 1.94 -13.98
CA ALA A 103 26.11 0.62 -14.02
C ALA A 103 25.44 0.34 -15.38
N GLY A 104 24.70 1.29 -15.93
CA GLY A 104 24.13 1.18 -17.28
C GLY A 104 25.19 0.94 -18.35
N ARG A 105 26.30 1.69 -18.30
CA ARG A 105 27.44 1.44 -19.22
C ARG A 105 28.04 0.05 -19.05
N ARG A 106 28.24 -0.43 -17.81
CA ARG A 106 28.73 -1.81 -17.57
C ARG A 106 27.78 -2.86 -18.08
N ALA A 107 26.46 -2.63 -17.97
CA ALA A 107 25.43 -3.52 -18.47
C ALA A 107 25.27 -3.47 -20.01
N GLY A 108 25.95 -2.54 -20.70
CA GLY A 108 25.86 -2.37 -22.16
C GLY A 108 24.53 -1.80 -22.64
N ARG A 109 23.70 -1.25 -21.75
CA ARG A 109 22.42 -0.60 -22.08
C ARG A 109 22.12 0.53 -21.11
N PRO A 110 21.52 1.65 -21.57
CA PRO A 110 21.10 2.70 -20.67
C PRO A 110 20.08 2.20 -19.65
N LEU A 111 20.20 2.68 -18.42
CA LEU A 111 19.26 2.41 -17.34
C LEU A 111 18.21 3.51 -17.32
N ALA A 112 16.91 3.10 -17.34
CA ALA A 112 15.80 4.04 -17.24
C ALA A 112 15.82 4.78 -15.89
N ALA A 113 15.71 6.11 -15.94
CA ALA A 113 15.77 6.96 -14.76
C ALA A 113 14.69 8.05 -14.78
N HIS A 114 14.07 8.28 -13.63
CA HIS A 114 13.17 9.39 -13.40
C HIS A 114 13.82 10.35 -12.40
N LEU A 115 13.99 11.60 -12.78
CA LEU A 115 14.44 12.61 -11.85
C LEU A 115 13.32 12.99 -10.89
N LYS A 116 13.68 13.26 -9.65
CA LYS A 116 12.72 13.68 -8.63
C LYS A 116 13.10 15.04 -8.08
N VAL A 117 12.12 15.97 -8.10
CA VAL A 117 12.24 17.31 -7.52
C VAL A 117 11.35 17.43 -6.29
N ASP A 118 11.83 18.12 -5.25
CA ASP A 118 11.05 18.43 -4.07
C ASP A 118 10.27 19.74 -4.29
N THR A 119 8.95 19.63 -4.29
CA THR A 119 8.05 20.78 -4.44
C THR A 119 7.37 21.20 -3.14
N GLY A 120 7.82 20.65 -2.00
CA GLY A 120 7.31 21.03 -0.69
C GLY A 120 6.86 19.88 0.21
N MET A 121 7.25 18.62 -0.11
CA MET A 121 7.07 17.51 0.81
C MET A 121 8.25 17.34 1.78
N HIS A 122 9.42 17.84 1.40
CA HIS A 122 10.67 17.85 2.20
C HIS A 122 11.09 16.47 2.74
N ARG A 123 10.89 15.43 1.91
CA ARG A 123 11.27 14.05 2.25
C ARG A 123 12.41 13.52 1.39
N GLN A 124 12.32 13.73 0.06
CA GLN A 124 13.30 13.31 -0.94
C GLN A 124 13.01 14.01 -2.27
N GLY A 125 14.05 14.37 -3.00
CA GLY A 125 14.03 15.12 -4.26
C GLY A 125 15.17 16.13 -4.28
N CYS A 126 15.65 16.52 -5.45
CA CYS A 126 16.58 17.63 -5.52
C CYS A 126 15.86 18.96 -5.23
N ASP A 127 16.62 19.96 -4.80
CA ASP A 127 16.10 21.33 -4.74
C ASP A 127 15.70 21.79 -6.16
N PRO A 128 14.56 22.49 -6.34
CA PRO A 128 14.19 23.04 -7.63
C PRO A 128 15.26 23.88 -8.31
N ALA A 129 16.06 24.62 -7.53
CA ALA A 129 17.18 25.40 -8.05
C ALA A 129 18.34 24.54 -8.60
N GLU A 130 18.49 23.33 -8.10
CA GLU A 130 19.53 22.38 -8.53
C GLU A 130 19.08 21.53 -9.73
N LEU A 131 17.76 21.46 -10.00
CA LEU A 131 17.21 20.60 -11.03
C LEU A 131 17.83 20.80 -12.42
N PRO A 132 18.04 22.04 -12.93
CA PRO A 132 18.63 22.24 -14.27
C PRO A 132 20.02 21.61 -14.37
N ALA A 133 20.84 21.77 -13.32
CA ALA A 133 22.19 21.24 -13.31
C ALA A 133 22.22 19.70 -13.12
N LEU A 134 21.25 19.14 -12.42
CA LEU A 134 21.07 17.69 -12.29
C LEU A 134 20.58 17.08 -13.60
N ALA A 135 19.61 17.73 -14.28
CA ALA A 135 19.09 17.30 -15.57
C ALA A 135 20.19 17.30 -16.64
N ALA A 136 20.98 18.38 -16.75
CA ALA A 136 22.11 18.45 -17.66
C ALA A 136 23.13 17.34 -17.40
N ALA A 137 23.46 17.08 -16.13
CA ALA A 137 24.39 16.01 -15.77
C ALA A 137 23.84 14.62 -16.11
N ALA A 138 22.56 14.39 -15.92
CA ALA A 138 21.90 13.11 -16.21
C ALA A 138 21.77 12.86 -17.72
N LEU A 139 21.47 13.91 -18.51
CA LEU A 139 21.44 13.83 -19.99
C LEU A 139 22.81 13.60 -20.61
N ALA A 140 23.87 14.12 -19.99
CA ALA A 140 25.25 13.91 -20.44
C ALA A 140 25.79 12.52 -20.08
N GLU A 141 25.06 11.72 -19.28
CA GLU A 141 25.49 10.39 -18.83
C GLU A 141 24.96 9.31 -19.78
N PRO A 142 25.80 8.71 -20.67
CA PRO A 142 25.35 7.81 -21.70
C PRO A 142 24.82 6.48 -21.18
N GLY A 143 25.05 6.16 -19.91
CA GLY A 143 24.52 4.97 -19.24
C GLY A 143 23.12 5.16 -18.65
N LEU A 144 22.51 6.35 -18.84
CA LEU A 144 21.14 6.63 -18.38
C LEU A 144 20.21 6.95 -19.56
N GLU A 145 18.97 6.53 -19.45
CA GLU A 145 17.84 7.00 -20.24
C GLU A 145 16.89 7.74 -19.30
N VAL A 146 17.00 9.09 -19.31
CA VAL A 146 16.17 9.93 -18.43
C VAL A 146 14.88 10.26 -19.12
N ASP A 147 13.82 9.50 -18.83
CA ASP A 147 12.51 9.64 -19.45
C ASP A 147 11.39 10.10 -18.49
N GLY A 148 11.72 10.36 -17.23
CA GLY A 148 10.75 10.84 -16.25
C GLY A 148 11.20 12.01 -15.39
N LEU A 149 10.22 12.87 -15.02
CA LEU A 149 10.36 13.89 -13.99
C LEU A 149 9.15 13.88 -13.07
N TRP A 150 9.37 13.88 -11.75
CA TRP A 150 8.27 13.76 -10.81
C TRP A 150 8.47 14.44 -9.46
N SER A 151 7.33 14.66 -8.81
CA SER A 151 7.28 15.08 -7.41
C SER A 151 6.15 14.36 -6.66
N HIS A 152 5.78 14.80 -5.45
CA HIS A 152 4.79 14.14 -4.62
C HIS A 152 4.01 15.15 -3.78
N PHE A 153 2.69 15.06 -3.82
CA PHE A 153 1.83 15.87 -2.95
C PHE A 153 1.94 15.44 -1.49
N ALA A 154 1.99 16.44 -0.62
CA ALA A 154 2.06 16.23 0.82
C ALA A 154 0.68 16.10 1.48
N VAL A 155 -0.33 16.87 0.99
CA VAL A 155 -1.60 17.10 1.67
C VAL A 155 -2.80 17.13 0.70
N ALA A 156 -2.71 16.44 -0.44
CA ALA A 156 -3.80 16.44 -1.43
C ALA A 156 -5.09 15.74 -0.93
N ASP A 157 -5.03 15.02 0.16
CA ASP A 157 -6.12 14.34 0.84
C ASP A 157 -6.84 15.21 1.89
N GLU A 158 -6.40 16.46 2.09
CA GLU A 158 -6.98 17.41 3.05
C GLU A 158 -7.52 18.64 2.29
N ALA A 159 -8.83 18.78 2.13
CA ALA A 159 -9.45 19.91 1.41
C ALA A 159 -9.12 21.26 2.04
N ALA A 160 -8.98 21.32 3.36
CA ALA A 160 -8.58 22.54 4.06
C ALA A 160 -7.17 23.05 3.69
N LYS A 161 -6.33 22.21 3.06
CA LYS A 161 -4.95 22.52 2.64
C LYS A 161 -4.80 22.66 1.11
N THR A 162 -5.87 22.90 0.38
CA THR A 162 -5.86 23.05 -1.08
C THR A 162 -4.82 24.07 -1.55
N ALA A 163 -4.67 25.21 -0.87
CA ALA A 163 -3.66 26.23 -1.23
C ALA A 163 -2.22 25.68 -1.20
N THR A 164 -1.90 24.76 -0.28
CA THR A 164 -0.59 24.08 -0.24
C THR A 164 -0.42 23.15 -1.44
N THR A 165 -1.47 22.41 -1.79
CA THR A 165 -1.50 21.53 -2.96
C THR A 165 -1.35 22.32 -4.26
N ASP A 166 -2.01 23.49 -4.38
CA ASP A 166 -1.87 24.42 -5.52
C ASP A 166 -0.45 24.95 -5.65
N ALA A 167 0.17 25.36 -4.53
CA ALA A 167 1.54 25.81 -4.52
C ALA A 167 2.53 24.70 -4.94
N GLN A 168 2.30 23.43 -4.53
CA GLN A 168 3.11 22.31 -4.98
C GLN A 168 2.95 22.04 -6.49
N LEU A 169 1.73 22.15 -7.01
CA LEU A 169 1.48 22.01 -8.45
C LEU A 169 2.19 23.10 -9.25
N ALA A 170 2.07 24.36 -8.84
CA ALA A 170 2.76 25.48 -9.48
C ALA A 170 4.27 25.29 -9.51
N ARG A 171 4.89 24.94 -8.37
CA ARG A 171 6.33 24.63 -8.29
C ARG A 171 6.73 23.45 -9.19
N PHE A 172 5.87 22.47 -9.36
CA PHE A 172 6.15 21.35 -10.26
C PHE A 172 6.10 21.79 -11.73
N GLN A 173 5.17 22.68 -12.10
CA GLN A 173 5.10 23.28 -13.45
C GLN A 173 6.35 24.13 -13.73
N ASP A 174 6.81 24.94 -12.78
CA ASP A 174 8.06 25.69 -12.88
C ASP A 174 9.27 24.75 -13.06
N ALA A 175 9.29 23.63 -12.29
CA ALA A 175 10.33 22.63 -12.41
C ALA A 175 10.34 21.95 -13.79
N LEU A 176 9.18 21.68 -14.38
CA LEU A 176 9.07 21.16 -15.75
C LEU A 176 9.63 22.16 -16.78
N ALA A 177 9.32 23.45 -16.63
CA ALA A 177 9.85 24.49 -17.50
C ALA A 177 11.38 24.63 -17.38
N ALA A 178 11.91 24.59 -16.14
CA ALA A 178 13.34 24.64 -15.86
C ALA A 178 14.09 23.42 -16.43
N ALA A 179 13.50 22.22 -16.33
CA ALA A 179 14.04 21.00 -16.90
C ALA A 179 14.07 21.06 -18.44
N ALA A 180 13.02 21.56 -19.07
CA ALA A 180 12.95 21.75 -20.52
C ALA A 180 13.99 22.75 -21.01
N ALA A 181 14.22 23.85 -20.29
CA ALA A 181 15.27 24.81 -20.59
C ALA A 181 16.69 24.21 -20.48
N ALA A 182 16.85 23.16 -19.66
CA ALA A 182 18.10 22.38 -19.55
C ALA A 182 18.19 21.22 -20.57
N GLY A 183 17.22 21.10 -21.48
CA GLY A 183 17.17 20.08 -22.54
C GLY A 183 16.48 18.78 -22.15
N LEU A 184 15.86 18.68 -20.97
CA LEU A 184 15.12 17.50 -20.55
C LEU A 184 13.64 17.61 -20.91
N GLU A 185 13.19 16.81 -21.87
CA GLU A 185 11.77 16.65 -22.22
C GLU A 185 11.29 15.26 -21.75
N PRO A 186 10.82 15.16 -20.49
CA PRO A 186 10.46 13.86 -19.94
C PRO A 186 9.18 13.31 -20.58
N ARG A 187 9.22 12.07 -21.02
CA ARG A 187 8.03 11.32 -21.48
C ARG A 187 7.01 11.12 -20.36
N TRP A 188 7.50 10.97 -19.12
CA TRP A 188 6.68 10.68 -17.95
C TRP A 188 6.76 11.82 -16.93
N ARG A 189 5.81 12.71 -16.97
CA ARG A 189 5.61 13.71 -15.93
C ARG A 189 4.61 13.16 -14.91
N HIS A 190 4.94 13.13 -13.64
CA HIS A 190 4.04 12.57 -12.65
C HIS A 190 4.14 13.24 -11.27
N LEU A 191 3.01 13.75 -10.78
CA LEU A 191 2.88 14.43 -9.49
C LEU A 191 1.87 13.72 -8.57
N ALA A 192 0.69 13.39 -9.08
CA ALA A 192 -0.44 12.85 -8.32
C ALA A 192 -0.14 11.49 -7.67
N ASN A 193 -0.37 11.41 -6.36
CA ASN A 193 -0.57 10.19 -5.59
C ASN A 193 -2.05 9.77 -5.66
N SER A 194 -2.53 8.78 -4.85
CA SER A 194 -3.93 8.37 -4.83
C SER A 194 -4.88 9.54 -4.65
N ALA A 195 -4.70 10.34 -3.60
CA ALA A 195 -5.55 11.50 -3.35
C ALA A 195 -5.50 12.50 -4.50
N GLY A 196 -4.30 12.89 -4.94
CA GLY A 196 -4.14 13.79 -6.07
C GLY A 196 -4.80 13.28 -7.36
N ALA A 197 -4.73 11.98 -7.62
CA ALA A 197 -5.39 11.37 -8.78
C ALA A 197 -6.93 11.50 -8.72
N THR A 198 -7.50 11.41 -7.53
CA THR A 198 -8.94 11.54 -7.30
C THR A 198 -9.42 12.98 -7.36
N VAL A 199 -8.75 13.92 -6.66
CA VAL A 199 -9.28 15.29 -6.48
C VAL A 199 -8.68 16.33 -7.40
N ARG A 200 -7.58 16.05 -8.14
CA ARG A 200 -6.81 17.00 -8.96
C ARG A 200 -6.56 16.46 -10.36
N ALA A 201 -7.56 16.56 -11.23
CA ALA A 201 -7.44 16.16 -12.63
C ALA A 201 -6.31 16.90 -13.37
N ASP A 202 -6.05 18.16 -13.01
CA ASP A 202 -5.00 19.02 -13.54
C ASP A 202 -3.56 18.58 -13.15
N ALA A 203 -3.43 17.72 -12.14
CA ALA A 203 -2.14 17.20 -11.66
C ALA A 203 -1.84 15.76 -12.13
N ARG A 204 -2.67 15.17 -12.97
CA ARG A 204 -2.49 13.78 -13.44
C ARG A 204 -1.32 13.63 -14.40
N PHE A 205 -1.06 14.65 -15.24
CA PHE A 205 -0.02 14.64 -16.28
C PHE A 205 -0.04 13.34 -17.11
N ASP A 206 1.14 12.67 -17.26
CA ASP A 206 1.26 11.47 -18.11
C ASP A 206 1.09 10.18 -17.30
N LEU A 207 1.40 10.22 -15.99
CA LEU A 207 1.42 9.04 -15.12
C LEU A 207 0.93 9.40 -13.72
N VAL A 208 -0.04 8.66 -13.19
CA VAL A 208 -0.48 8.76 -11.79
C VAL A 208 0.01 7.57 -10.97
N ARG A 209 0.31 7.79 -9.70
CA ARG A 209 0.83 6.77 -8.80
C ARG A 209 -0.17 6.46 -7.70
N THR A 210 -1.03 5.47 -7.95
CA THR A 210 -2.03 5.05 -6.95
C THR A 210 -1.50 3.90 -6.09
N GLY A 211 -1.61 4.06 -4.79
CA GLY A 211 -1.27 3.05 -3.80
C GLY A 211 -2.54 2.51 -3.14
N ILE A 212 -3.00 3.17 -2.10
CA ILE A 212 -4.05 2.66 -1.22
C ILE A 212 -5.37 2.35 -1.94
N GLU A 213 -5.72 3.12 -2.96
CA GLU A 213 -6.93 2.91 -3.75
C GLU A 213 -6.90 1.64 -4.61
N VAL A 214 -5.70 1.15 -4.98
CA VAL A 214 -5.56 -0.18 -5.62
C VAL A 214 -6.15 -1.27 -4.73
N TYR A 215 -6.06 -1.09 -3.41
CA TYR A 215 -6.55 -2.04 -2.40
C TYR A 215 -7.99 -1.77 -1.97
N GLY A 216 -8.65 -0.75 -2.55
CA GLY A 216 -10.03 -0.38 -2.24
C GLY A 216 -10.18 0.33 -0.90
N LEU A 217 -9.13 1.00 -0.46
CA LEU A 217 -9.10 1.79 0.77
C LEU A 217 -8.88 3.28 0.43
N ALA A 218 -9.36 4.16 1.31
CA ALA A 218 -9.29 5.60 1.09
C ALA A 218 -7.94 6.19 1.53
N PRO A 219 -7.45 7.23 0.83
CA PRO A 219 -6.27 7.98 1.26
C PRO A 219 -6.46 8.68 2.60
N SER A 220 -7.69 9.13 2.90
CA SER A 220 -8.09 9.77 4.15
C SER A 220 -9.57 9.50 4.43
N GLU A 221 -10.02 9.80 5.65
CA GLU A 221 -11.43 9.70 6.05
C GLU A 221 -12.31 10.65 5.20
N GLU A 222 -11.79 11.83 4.87
CA GLU A 222 -12.48 12.83 4.05
C GLU A 222 -12.85 12.29 2.65
N LEU A 223 -12.00 11.45 2.07
CA LEU A 223 -12.20 10.84 0.76
C LEU A 223 -12.89 9.47 0.82
N ALA A 224 -13.17 8.95 2.02
CA ALA A 224 -13.67 7.58 2.19
C ALA A 224 -14.97 7.32 1.40
N GLY A 225 -15.94 8.24 1.45
CA GLY A 225 -17.21 8.11 0.74
C GLY A 225 -17.04 8.02 -0.79
N GLN A 226 -16.14 8.83 -1.35
CA GLN A 226 -15.87 8.82 -2.80
C GLN A 226 -15.17 7.52 -3.23
N VAL A 227 -14.28 6.99 -2.39
CA VAL A 227 -13.54 5.75 -2.68
C VAL A 227 -14.45 4.54 -2.57
N THR A 228 -15.21 4.41 -1.49
CA THR A 228 -16.08 3.25 -1.25
C THR A 228 -17.23 3.13 -2.24
N ALA A 229 -17.67 4.23 -2.85
CA ALA A 229 -18.68 4.22 -3.90
C ALA A 229 -18.21 3.53 -5.20
N ARG A 230 -16.89 3.43 -5.43
CA ARG A 230 -16.28 3.00 -6.70
C ARG A 230 -15.42 1.75 -6.56
N LEU A 231 -14.71 1.61 -5.44
CA LEU A 231 -13.67 0.62 -5.23
C LEU A 231 -14.10 -0.40 -4.17
N ARG A 232 -13.44 -1.55 -4.19
CA ARG A 232 -13.78 -2.70 -3.34
C ARG A 232 -12.61 -3.04 -2.43
N PRO A 233 -12.80 -3.16 -1.10
CA PRO A 233 -11.77 -3.66 -0.20
C PRO A 233 -11.24 -5.01 -0.68
N ALA A 234 -9.91 -5.14 -0.75
CA ALA A 234 -9.27 -6.34 -1.28
C ALA A 234 -8.82 -7.33 -0.20
N LEU A 235 -8.90 -6.94 1.07
CA LEU A 235 -8.40 -7.71 2.21
C LEU A 235 -9.53 -8.11 3.16
N ALA A 236 -9.48 -9.36 3.64
CA ALA A 236 -10.23 -9.81 4.80
C ALA A 236 -9.30 -10.55 5.77
N LEU A 237 -9.40 -10.26 7.07
CA LEU A 237 -8.78 -11.02 8.14
C LEU A 237 -9.81 -11.90 8.80
N ARG A 238 -9.60 -13.22 8.72
CA ARG A 238 -10.51 -14.22 9.25
C ARG A 238 -9.79 -15.22 10.13
N ALA A 239 -10.49 -15.71 11.16
CA ALA A 239 -9.99 -16.77 12.03
C ALA A 239 -11.14 -17.74 12.36
N ALA A 240 -10.82 -19.02 12.53
CA ALA A 240 -11.80 -19.96 13.08
C ALA A 240 -11.88 -19.82 14.60
N VAL A 241 -13.06 -19.90 15.17
CA VAL A 241 -13.25 -19.99 16.61
C VAL A 241 -12.53 -21.25 17.12
N SER A 242 -11.60 -21.10 18.05
CA SER A 242 -10.78 -22.19 18.58
C SER A 242 -11.33 -22.78 19.89
N ALA A 243 -12.08 -22.01 20.65
CA ALA A 243 -12.72 -22.45 21.88
C ALA A 243 -13.96 -21.60 22.18
N VAL A 244 -14.92 -22.19 22.85
CA VAL A 244 -16.07 -21.49 23.45
C VAL A 244 -16.22 -21.98 24.89
N ARG A 245 -16.40 -21.05 25.82
CA ARG A 245 -16.62 -21.37 27.24
C ARG A 245 -17.63 -20.43 27.88
N THR A 246 -18.38 -20.92 28.81
CA THR A 246 -19.26 -20.11 29.65
C THR A 246 -18.44 -19.50 30.78
N VAL A 247 -18.69 -18.22 31.08
CA VAL A 247 -18.20 -17.51 32.26
C VAL A 247 -19.40 -16.97 33.05
N GLU A 248 -19.28 -17.01 34.37
CA GLU A 248 -20.36 -16.54 35.25
C GLU A 248 -20.28 -15.01 35.44
N ALA A 249 -21.40 -14.44 35.90
CA ALA A 249 -21.44 -13.01 36.23
C ALA A 249 -20.37 -12.66 37.27
N GLY A 250 -19.58 -11.62 36.99
CA GLY A 250 -18.50 -11.18 37.87
C GLY A 250 -17.13 -11.78 37.56
N GLU A 251 -17.04 -12.88 36.79
CA GLU A 251 -15.75 -13.44 36.36
C GLU A 251 -15.02 -12.48 35.41
N ARG A 252 -13.71 -12.62 35.36
CA ARG A 252 -12.84 -11.73 34.61
C ARG A 252 -12.11 -12.48 33.49
N VAL A 253 -11.89 -11.79 32.34
CA VAL A 253 -11.33 -12.40 31.14
C VAL A 253 -10.01 -11.73 30.77
N SER A 254 -9.03 -12.53 30.37
CA SER A 254 -7.72 -12.15 29.84
C SER A 254 -6.79 -11.44 30.83
N TYR A 255 -5.60 -11.11 30.36
CA TYR A 255 -4.55 -10.46 31.14
C TYR A 255 -4.98 -9.14 31.76
N GLY A 256 -4.60 -8.90 33.00
CA GLY A 256 -4.90 -7.69 33.75
C GLY A 256 -6.35 -7.62 34.20
N HIS A 257 -7.18 -8.65 33.89
CA HIS A 257 -8.57 -8.74 34.30
C HIS A 257 -9.38 -7.44 34.03
N ARG A 258 -9.10 -6.79 32.91
CA ARG A 258 -9.67 -5.47 32.55
C ARG A 258 -11.15 -5.51 32.17
N TRP A 259 -11.64 -6.69 31.78
CA TRP A 259 -13.05 -6.89 31.50
C TRP A 259 -13.65 -7.88 32.51
N ARG A 260 -14.84 -7.55 32.99
CA ARG A 260 -15.62 -8.37 33.94
C ARG A 260 -16.96 -8.70 33.29
N ALA A 261 -17.36 -9.96 33.32
CA ALA A 261 -18.64 -10.38 32.78
C ALA A 261 -19.80 -9.73 33.54
N PRO A 262 -20.65 -8.91 32.87
CA PRO A 262 -21.77 -8.25 33.53
C PRO A 262 -22.92 -9.24 33.84
N ARG A 263 -22.94 -10.36 33.18
CA ARG A 263 -23.90 -11.47 33.31
C ARG A 263 -23.22 -12.78 32.96
N ARG A 264 -23.85 -13.90 33.23
CA ARG A 264 -23.44 -15.18 32.66
C ARG A 264 -23.45 -15.08 31.12
N THR A 265 -22.33 -15.41 30.49
CA THR A 265 -22.14 -15.24 29.04
C THR A 265 -21.22 -16.32 28.44
N ARG A 266 -21.22 -16.42 27.11
CA ARG A 266 -20.29 -17.32 26.37
C ARG A 266 -19.14 -16.48 25.81
N ILE A 267 -17.91 -16.92 26.01
CA ILE A 267 -16.71 -16.30 25.48
C ILE A 267 -16.15 -17.20 24.38
N ALA A 268 -16.06 -16.66 23.17
CA ALA A 268 -15.37 -17.30 22.05
C ALA A 268 -13.91 -16.81 22.00
N THR A 269 -12.99 -17.74 21.76
CA THR A 269 -11.56 -17.46 21.58
C THR A 269 -11.19 -17.61 20.11
N LEU A 270 -10.45 -16.61 19.59
CA LEU A 270 -9.93 -16.59 18.22
C LEU A 270 -8.40 -16.65 18.26
N PRO A 271 -7.75 -17.51 17.44
CA PRO A 271 -6.30 -17.67 17.39
C PRO A 271 -5.64 -16.58 16.54
N VAL A 272 -5.79 -15.32 16.96
CA VAL A 272 -5.19 -14.14 16.34
C VAL A 272 -4.89 -13.12 17.43
N GLY A 273 -3.71 -12.50 17.39
CA GLY A 273 -3.28 -11.54 18.42
C GLY A 273 -2.34 -10.47 17.87
N TYR A 274 -1.61 -9.80 18.78
CA TYR A 274 -0.77 -8.69 18.34
C TYR A 274 0.47 -9.15 17.53
N ALA A 275 0.90 -10.39 17.64
CA ALA A 275 1.93 -10.94 16.77
C ALA A 275 1.45 -11.14 15.32
N ASP A 276 0.13 -11.13 15.08
CA ASP A 276 -0.49 -11.19 13.76
C ASP A 276 -0.80 -9.80 13.17
N GLY A 277 -0.60 -8.74 13.96
CA GLY A 277 -0.93 -7.37 13.59
C GLY A 277 -2.19 -6.80 14.23
N LEU A 278 -2.91 -7.59 15.03
CA LEU A 278 -4.04 -7.09 15.83
C LEU A 278 -3.50 -6.30 17.03
N ARG A 279 -3.30 -5.00 16.86
CA ARG A 279 -2.63 -4.15 17.84
C ARG A 279 -3.28 -4.23 19.22
N ARG A 280 -2.45 -4.27 20.28
CA ARG A 280 -2.92 -4.33 21.69
C ARG A 280 -3.79 -3.15 22.10
N GLY A 281 -3.62 -1.99 21.46
CA GLY A 281 -4.46 -0.80 21.63
C GLY A 281 -5.93 -0.97 21.21
N LEU A 282 -6.25 -2.04 20.46
CA LEU A 282 -7.62 -2.39 20.06
C LEU A 282 -8.41 -3.11 21.16
N SER A 283 -7.77 -3.46 22.30
CA SER A 283 -8.40 -4.22 23.39
C SER A 283 -9.69 -3.59 23.90
N GLY A 284 -10.80 -4.30 23.79
CA GLY A 284 -12.13 -3.86 24.22
C GLY A 284 -12.76 -2.75 23.36
N ARG A 285 -12.22 -2.49 22.18
CA ARG A 285 -12.61 -1.32 21.35
C ARG A 285 -13.04 -1.68 19.95
N ILE A 286 -13.04 -2.95 19.59
CA ILE A 286 -13.44 -3.44 18.25
C ILE A 286 -14.54 -4.47 18.36
N ARG A 287 -15.23 -4.66 17.23
CA ARG A 287 -16.19 -5.74 17.00
C ARG A 287 -15.60 -6.80 16.09
N VAL A 288 -16.13 -8.00 16.19
CA VAL A 288 -15.83 -9.16 15.33
C VAL A 288 -17.15 -9.74 14.85
N ARG A 289 -17.25 -10.10 13.56
CA ARG A 289 -18.45 -10.68 13.01
C ARG A 289 -18.36 -12.20 12.96
N VAL A 290 -19.31 -12.88 13.61
CA VAL A 290 -19.39 -14.34 13.65
C VAL A 290 -20.84 -14.75 13.39
N GLY A 291 -21.11 -15.63 12.43
CA GLY A 291 -22.45 -16.12 12.15
C GLY A 291 -23.51 -15.03 11.86
N GLY A 292 -23.06 -13.87 11.31
CA GLY A 292 -23.95 -12.72 11.08
C GLY A 292 -24.09 -11.76 12.27
N HIS A 293 -23.57 -12.11 13.46
CA HIS A 293 -23.62 -11.30 14.67
C HIS A 293 -22.36 -10.44 14.81
N ASP A 294 -22.55 -9.17 15.18
CA ASP A 294 -21.45 -8.28 15.59
C ASP A 294 -21.21 -8.41 17.08
N LEU A 295 -20.10 -9.01 17.43
CA LEU A 295 -19.74 -9.37 18.80
C LEU A 295 -18.57 -8.50 19.30
N PRO A 296 -18.65 -7.94 20.52
CA PRO A 296 -17.56 -7.12 21.05
C PRO A 296 -16.35 -7.98 21.42
N GLN A 297 -15.16 -7.50 21.04
CA GLN A 297 -13.92 -8.03 21.58
C GLN A 297 -13.79 -7.61 23.03
N VAL A 298 -13.48 -8.55 23.94
CA VAL A 298 -13.42 -8.34 25.38
C VAL A 298 -12.08 -8.78 25.97
N GLY A 299 -11.69 -8.11 27.03
CA GLY A 299 -10.40 -8.34 27.69
C GLY A 299 -9.23 -7.83 26.85
N THR A 300 -8.02 -8.09 27.32
CA THR A 300 -6.78 -7.65 26.67
C THR A 300 -6.46 -8.53 25.46
N VAL A 301 -6.13 -7.94 24.30
CA VAL A 301 -5.53 -8.63 23.16
C VAL A 301 -4.20 -9.22 23.59
N THR A 302 -4.00 -10.53 23.38
CA THR A 302 -2.77 -11.23 23.73
C THR A 302 -1.87 -11.42 22.49
N MET A 303 -0.75 -12.09 22.66
CA MET A 303 0.19 -12.30 21.56
C MET A 303 -0.47 -13.07 20.39
N ASP A 304 -1.22 -14.12 20.70
CA ASP A 304 -1.71 -15.09 19.73
C ASP A 304 -3.23 -15.30 19.76
N GLN A 305 -3.93 -14.65 20.69
CA GLN A 305 -5.37 -14.89 20.90
C GLN A 305 -6.13 -13.63 21.32
N VAL A 306 -7.40 -13.58 20.94
CA VAL A 306 -8.37 -12.62 21.43
C VAL A 306 -9.65 -13.32 21.84
N MET A 307 -10.37 -12.71 22.76
CA MET A 307 -11.65 -13.17 23.26
C MET A 307 -12.78 -12.23 22.80
N VAL A 308 -13.92 -12.82 22.53
CA VAL A 308 -15.13 -12.16 22.05
C VAL A 308 -16.31 -12.56 22.93
N ASP A 309 -17.11 -11.61 23.41
CA ASP A 309 -18.34 -11.91 24.13
C ASP A 309 -19.43 -12.30 23.15
N ALA A 310 -19.68 -13.59 23.05
CA ALA A 310 -20.75 -14.15 22.21
C ALA A 310 -22.16 -13.96 22.80
N GLY A 311 -22.26 -13.65 24.09
CA GLY A 311 -23.56 -13.47 24.75
C GLY A 311 -24.42 -14.72 24.62
N THR A 312 -25.60 -14.53 24.01
CA THR A 312 -26.56 -15.59 23.66
C THR A 312 -26.46 -16.04 22.19
N ALA A 313 -25.56 -15.44 21.40
CA ALA A 313 -25.40 -15.83 20.00
C ALA A 313 -24.90 -17.26 19.88
N ASP A 314 -25.42 -17.99 18.91
CA ASP A 314 -25.01 -19.37 18.65
C ASP A 314 -23.68 -19.40 17.93
N VAL A 315 -22.60 -19.44 18.73
CA VAL A 315 -21.21 -19.47 18.25
C VAL A 315 -20.58 -20.81 18.64
N GLU A 316 -20.05 -21.50 17.64
CA GLU A 316 -19.43 -22.81 17.79
C GLU A 316 -17.95 -22.81 17.40
N VAL A 317 -17.20 -23.80 17.94
CA VAL A 317 -15.83 -24.06 17.53
C VAL A 317 -15.80 -24.40 16.03
N GLY A 318 -14.83 -23.82 15.31
CA GLY A 318 -14.71 -23.98 13.86
C GLY A 318 -15.45 -22.94 13.02
N GLN A 319 -16.42 -22.23 13.58
CA GLN A 319 -17.07 -21.13 12.85
C GLN A 319 -16.07 -20.03 12.47
N VAL A 320 -16.27 -19.44 11.30
CA VAL A 320 -15.41 -18.37 10.80
C VAL A 320 -15.82 -17.02 11.40
N ALA A 321 -14.88 -16.40 12.09
CA ALA A 321 -14.95 -15.02 12.56
C ALA A 321 -14.26 -14.10 11.56
N THR A 322 -14.90 -12.99 11.20
CA THR A 322 -14.33 -11.92 10.37
C THR A 322 -13.93 -10.75 11.28
N LEU A 323 -12.63 -10.47 11.32
CA LEU A 323 -12.05 -9.37 12.10
C LEU A 323 -11.85 -8.11 11.24
N LEU A 324 -11.54 -8.29 9.96
CA LEU A 324 -11.54 -7.25 8.92
C LEU A 324 -12.20 -7.82 7.68
N GLY A 325 -12.96 -7.01 6.95
CA GLY A 325 -13.66 -7.43 5.75
C GLY A 325 -14.24 -6.25 4.98
N ASP A 326 -15.37 -6.46 4.37
CA ASP A 326 -16.07 -5.50 3.52
C ASP A 326 -17.20 -4.79 4.31
N PRO A 327 -17.07 -3.50 4.63
CA PRO A 327 -18.10 -2.75 5.34
C PRO A 327 -19.46 -2.74 4.61
N ALA A 328 -19.45 -2.80 3.27
CA ALA A 328 -20.70 -2.88 2.50
C ALA A 328 -21.48 -4.17 2.76
N LYS A 329 -20.84 -5.20 3.31
CA LYS A 329 -21.45 -6.46 3.78
C LYS A 329 -21.73 -6.49 5.27
N GLY A 330 -21.54 -5.35 5.97
CA GLY A 330 -21.64 -5.25 7.42
C GLY A 330 -20.44 -5.82 8.18
N GLU A 331 -19.35 -6.20 7.50
CA GLU A 331 -18.12 -6.71 8.14
C GLU A 331 -17.29 -5.53 8.71
N PRO A 332 -16.48 -5.75 9.77
CA PRO A 332 -15.59 -4.71 10.29
C PRO A 332 -14.61 -4.24 9.22
N GLY A 333 -14.46 -2.91 9.04
CA GLY A 333 -13.56 -2.32 8.08
C GLY A 333 -12.19 -1.96 8.65
N VAL A 334 -11.20 -1.79 7.76
CA VAL A 334 -9.85 -1.33 8.13
C VAL A 334 -9.91 0.04 8.82
N GLY A 335 -10.74 0.97 8.32
CA GLY A 335 -10.93 2.30 8.89
C GLY A 335 -11.44 2.30 10.33
N GLU A 336 -12.24 1.29 10.75
CA GLU A 336 -12.66 1.16 12.14
C GLU A 336 -11.46 0.96 13.08
N TRP A 337 -10.48 0.14 12.68
CA TRP A 337 -9.26 -0.06 13.46
C TRP A 337 -8.36 1.17 13.45
N ALA A 338 -8.24 1.80 12.27
CA ALA A 338 -7.46 3.03 12.11
C ALA A 338 -7.97 4.14 13.02
N ALA A 339 -9.28 4.39 13.03
CA ALA A 339 -9.92 5.39 13.88
C ALA A 339 -9.71 5.10 15.39
N VAL A 340 -9.86 3.84 15.80
CA VAL A 340 -9.62 3.41 17.20
C VAL A 340 -8.18 3.67 17.63
N LEU A 341 -7.21 3.48 16.74
CA LEU A 341 -5.79 3.63 17.03
C LEU A 341 -5.26 5.06 16.80
N GLY A 342 -6.06 5.94 16.20
CA GLY A 342 -5.63 7.29 15.81
C GLY A 342 -4.57 7.26 14.69
N THR A 343 -4.75 6.37 13.71
CA THR A 343 -3.84 6.18 12.58
C THR A 343 -4.60 6.09 11.26
N ILE A 344 -3.94 5.64 10.20
CA ILE A 344 -4.46 5.55 8.83
C ILE A 344 -4.54 4.10 8.33
N ASP A 345 -5.41 3.85 7.36
CA ASP A 345 -5.65 2.52 6.76
C ASP A 345 -4.36 1.84 6.28
N TYR A 346 -3.41 2.63 5.79
CA TYR A 346 -2.08 2.16 5.35
C TYR A 346 -1.33 1.40 6.45
N GLU A 347 -1.30 1.96 7.67
CA GLU A 347 -0.57 1.36 8.79
C GLU A 347 -1.23 0.05 9.24
N ILE A 348 -2.56 -0.02 9.21
CA ILE A 348 -3.30 -1.23 9.58
C ILE A 348 -2.94 -2.37 8.64
N THR A 349 -3.06 -2.16 7.33
CA THR A 349 -2.83 -3.24 6.35
C THR A 349 -1.35 -3.65 6.27
N CYS A 350 -0.43 -2.69 6.26
CA CYS A 350 1.01 -2.95 6.28
C CYS A 350 1.46 -3.62 7.60
N GLY A 351 0.74 -3.39 8.69
CA GLY A 351 1.02 -3.95 10.00
C GLY A 351 0.60 -5.41 10.18
N LEU A 352 -0.14 -6.00 9.23
CA LEU A 352 -0.49 -7.41 9.29
C LEU A 352 0.75 -8.28 9.09
N SER A 353 1.02 -9.15 10.06
CA SER A 353 2.24 -9.94 10.12
C SER A 353 2.39 -10.90 8.94
N PRO A 354 3.62 -11.11 8.43
CA PRO A 354 3.89 -12.10 7.39
C PRO A 354 3.71 -13.55 7.87
N ARG A 355 3.52 -13.81 9.18
CA ARG A 355 3.19 -15.14 9.69
C ARG A 355 1.75 -15.56 9.36
N LEU A 356 0.85 -14.61 9.08
CA LEU A 356 -0.49 -14.92 8.60
C LEU A 356 -0.42 -15.45 7.16
N PRO A 357 -1.03 -16.60 6.86
CA PRO A 357 -1.08 -17.11 5.50
C PRO A 357 -1.91 -16.17 4.60
N ARG A 358 -1.35 -15.75 3.46
CA ARG A 358 -2.08 -14.99 2.44
C ARG A 358 -2.77 -15.98 1.50
N VAL A 359 -4.10 -15.95 1.48
CA VAL A 359 -4.94 -16.77 0.60
C VAL A 359 -5.55 -15.86 -0.46
N HIS A 360 -5.26 -16.10 -1.72
CA HIS A 360 -5.71 -15.26 -2.82
C HIS A 360 -6.84 -15.96 -3.59
N HIS A 361 -7.94 -15.24 -3.78
CA HIS A 361 -9.09 -15.70 -4.57
C HIS A 361 -9.13 -14.97 -5.91
N ARG A 362 -9.37 -15.72 -6.99
CA ARG A 362 -9.56 -15.20 -8.34
C ARG A 362 -10.54 -16.07 -9.12
N ALA A 363 -11.63 -15.49 -9.61
CA ALA A 363 -12.65 -16.18 -10.41
C ALA A 363 -13.06 -17.52 -9.79
N GLY A 364 -13.36 -17.53 -8.49
CA GLY A 364 -13.74 -18.73 -7.75
C GLY A 364 -12.60 -19.71 -7.44
N ARG A 365 -11.39 -19.48 -7.95
CA ARG A 365 -10.20 -20.30 -7.64
C ARG A 365 -9.45 -19.71 -6.47
N THR A 366 -8.92 -20.57 -5.61
CA THR A 366 -8.13 -20.19 -4.42
C THR A 366 -6.66 -20.61 -4.64
N SER A 367 -5.73 -19.69 -4.36
CA SER A 367 -4.31 -19.99 -4.27
C SER A 367 -3.79 -19.54 -2.90
N ARG A 368 -2.94 -20.35 -2.27
CA ARG A 368 -2.37 -20.09 -0.96
C ARG A 368 -0.87 -19.86 -1.09
N ARG A 369 -0.35 -18.75 -0.59
CA ARG A 369 1.08 -18.57 -0.35
C ARG A 369 1.34 -19.10 1.06
N SER A 370 1.98 -20.24 1.20
CA SER A 370 2.42 -20.80 2.49
C SER A 370 3.94 -20.71 2.56
N LYS A 371 4.47 -19.98 3.52
CA LYS A 371 5.91 -20.02 3.84
C LYS A 371 6.38 -21.38 4.34
N VAL A 372 5.45 -22.25 4.73
CA VAL A 372 5.75 -23.61 5.22
C VAL A 372 6.19 -24.54 4.08
N GLN A 373 5.85 -24.25 2.82
CA GLN A 373 6.27 -25.09 1.69
C GLN A 373 7.68 -24.77 1.16
N GLU A 374 8.26 -23.60 1.50
CA GLU A 374 9.64 -23.26 1.11
C GLU A 374 10.71 -23.85 2.06
N ALA A 375 10.30 -24.37 3.21
CA ALA A 375 11.23 -24.94 4.21
C ALA A 375 11.37 -26.47 4.13
N VAL A 376 10.70 -27.13 3.21
CA VAL A 376 10.66 -28.60 3.05
C VAL A 376 10.98 -29.05 1.62
N GLY A 377 11.50 -28.13 0.79
CA GLY A 377 11.94 -28.42 -0.58
C GLY A 377 13.44 -28.30 -0.75
#